data_bbbbdd86504d7fa89587047208f20f4f
#
_entry.id   bbbbdd86504d7fa89587047208f20f4f
#
_cell.length_a   1.000
_cell.length_b   1.000
_cell.length_c   1.000
_cell.angle_alpha   90.00
_cell.angle_beta   90.00
_cell.angle_gamma   90.00
#
_symmetry.space_group_name_H-M   'P 1'
#
loop_
_entity.id
_entity.type
_entity.pdbx_description
1 polymer ?
#
loop_
_entity_poly.entity_id
_entity_poly.type
_entity_poly.pdbx_seq_one_letter_code
_entity_poly.pdbx_strand_id
1 'polypeptide(L)'
;MKKKITWVAGLTIAAVLGVSGCGKNEAQTEAVQTESQTVSVETQAETETETQGETEMVIPEGKARSFLTGEIVDESLNERRPVALMINNVTEALPQSGIGQADILYEAVVEGKITRMMAVFQDYETLEKVGPIRSARHYYLDFAHDEEAIYGHFGWSIYAQNRIQSEGIKTLQLMAGGLNSDYYRSDDRVAPHNVYMTGEQIVHAIGTFGVDTAMPENYEGRLNFNNTDTEPAGGADAATVDISMSSSPHFEYDADQGVYMKSQYGEPQIDDVTGDQLSFENIIIQYAPYTCIDTNADCQDIALTGSGKGMYISDGKAVDITWEKENLDTDHTHYLTEDGSALKINPGKSYIAVIPEDYEVTLSK
;
A
#
# COMPACT_ATOMS: atom_id res chain seq x y z
N MET A 1 -22.78 -27.25 -45.75
CA MET A 1 -21.88 -26.90 -46.88
C MET A 1 -20.53 -26.53 -46.32
N LYS A 2 -19.54 -27.37 -46.59
CA LYS A 2 -18.15 -27.23 -46.14
C LYS A 2 -17.40 -26.31 -47.11
N LYS A 3 -16.63 -25.35 -46.66
CA LYS A 3 -15.49 -24.82 -47.45
C LYS A 3 -14.26 -24.74 -46.55
N LYS A 4 -13.33 -25.61 -46.83
CA LYS A 4 -11.93 -25.59 -46.43
C LYS A 4 -11.20 -24.60 -47.35
N ILE A 5 -10.32 -23.80 -46.84
CA ILE A 5 -9.25 -23.16 -47.61
C ILE A 5 -7.93 -23.37 -46.89
N THR A 6 -6.96 -23.81 -47.67
CA THR A 6 -5.67 -24.42 -47.31
C THR A 6 -4.56 -23.36 -47.42
N TRP A 7 -3.63 -23.41 -46.55
CA TRP A 7 -2.20 -23.06 -46.49
C TRP A 7 -1.47 -22.59 -47.77
N VAL A 8 -0.59 -21.60 -47.60
CA VAL A 8 0.75 -21.63 -48.28
C VAL A 8 1.78 -21.03 -47.31
N ALA A 9 2.83 -21.82 -47.07
CA ALA A 9 4.04 -21.45 -46.37
C ALA A 9 5.05 -20.84 -47.38
N GLY A 10 5.79 -19.84 -46.95
CA GLY A 10 6.91 -19.27 -47.71
C GLY A 10 8.11 -19.05 -46.82
N LEU A 11 9.06 -19.96 -46.93
CA LEU A 11 10.39 -19.94 -46.28
C LEU A 11 11.34 -19.21 -47.24
N THR A 12 12.11 -18.23 -46.78
CA THR A 12 13.27 -17.75 -47.55
C THR A 12 14.43 -17.49 -46.60
N ILE A 13 15.45 -18.35 -46.71
CA ILE A 13 16.77 -18.28 -46.13
C ILE A 13 17.65 -17.46 -47.09
N ALA A 14 18.44 -16.53 -46.58
CA ALA A 14 19.60 -16.00 -47.28
C ALA A 14 20.75 -15.80 -46.29
N ALA A 15 21.75 -16.67 -46.43
CA ALA A 15 23.07 -16.58 -45.82
C ALA A 15 24.00 -15.81 -46.77
N VAL A 16 24.83 -14.92 -46.20
CA VAL A 16 26.01 -14.42 -46.91
C VAL A 16 27.23 -14.46 -45.95
N LEU A 17 28.21 -15.22 -46.40
CA LEU A 17 29.53 -15.39 -45.84
C LEU A 17 30.55 -14.38 -46.44
N GLY A 18 31.60 -14.07 -45.71
CA GLY A 18 32.88 -13.65 -46.29
C GLY A 18 33.42 -12.40 -45.57
N VAL A 19 34.65 -12.21 -45.25
CA VAL A 19 35.94 -12.94 -45.38
C VAL A 19 36.95 -12.20 -44.49
N SER A 20 37.91 -12.96 -43.99
CA SER A 20 39.06 -12.64 -43.15
C SER A 20 39.99 -11.54 -43.70
N GLY A 21 40.72 -10.89 -42.81
CA GLY A 21 41.91 -10.11 -43.09
C GLY A 21 42.85 -10.08 -41.88
N CYS A 22 43.86 -10.95 -41.86
CA CYS A 22 45.00 -10.91 -40.94
C CYS A 22 46.02 -9.85 -41.38
N GLY A 23 46.63 -9.19 -40.42
CA GLY A 23 47.83 -8.39 -40.60
C GLY A 23 48.64 -8.27 -39.29
N LYS A 24 49.65 -9.09 -39.15
CA LYS A 24 50.75 -8.98 -38.16
C LYS A 24 51.69 -7.84 -38.57
N ASN A 25 52.25 -7.09 -37.65
CA ASN A 25 53.67 -6.83 -37.61
C ASN A 25 54.16 -6.33 -36.25
N GLU A 26 55.37 -6.67 -36.04
CA GLU A 26 56.24 -6.84 -34.89
C GLU A 26 56.77 -5.52 -34.24
N ALA A 27 57.31 -5.76 -33.10
CA ALA A 27 58.02 -4.92 -32.16
C ALA A 27 59.14 -4.02 -32.70
N GLN A 28 59.35 -2.91 -31.98
CA GLN A 28 60.71 -2.48 -31.67
C GLN A 28 60.73 -1.70 -30.35
N THR A 29 61.64 -2.13 -29.51
CA THR A 29 62.09 -1.55 -28.24
C THR A 29 63.10 -0.47 -28.50
N GLU A 30 62.97 0.69 -27.84
CA GLU A 30 64.14 1.53 -27.49
C GLU A 30 63.84 2.30 -26.19
N ALA A 31 64.76 2.11 -25.26
CA ALA A 31 64.88 2.92 -24.03
C ALA A 31 65.70 4.17 -24.32
N VAL A 32 65.44 5.25 -23.58
CA VAL A 32 66.47 6.11 -22.97
C VAL A 32 65.89 7.35 -22.28
N GLN A 33 66.27 7.51 -21.04
CA GLN A 33 66.63 8.71 -20.22
C GLN A 33 65.58 9.61 -19.59
N THR A 34 65.76 9.63 -18.32
CA THR A 34 65.42 10.50 -17.19
C THR A 34 65.65 12.00 -17.42
N GLU A 35 64.68 12.83 -17.18
CA GLU A 35 64.86 14.16 -16.65
C GLU A 35 63.85 14.48 -15.58
N SER A 36 64.35 14.79 -14.39
CA SER A 36 63.56 15.31 -13.26
C SER A 36 63.14 16.74 -13.51
N GLN A 37 61.84 17.02 -13.52
CA GLN A 37 61.32 18.33 -13.27
C GLN A 37 60.33 18.31 -12.13
N THR A 38 60.70 19.02 -11.08
CA THR A 38 59.87 19.31 -9.90
C THR A 38 58.72 20.23 -10.33
N VAL A 39 57.48 19.71 -10.23
CA VAL A 39 56.28 20.52 -10.37
C VAL A 39 55.53 20.51 -9.05
N SER A 40 55.27 21.67 -8.58
CA SER A 40 54.55 22.03 -7.35
C SER A 40 53.17 21.36 -7.30
N VAL A 41 52.86 20.66 -6.21
CA VAL A 41 51.54 20.11 -5.91
C VAL A 41 50.68 21.29 -5.46
N GLU A 42 49.73 21.71 -6.28
CA GLU A 42 48.55 22.43 -5.85
C GLU A 42 47.59 21.41 -5.23
N THR A 43 47.39 21.54 -3.95
CA THR A 43 46.37 20.79 -3.18
C THR A 43 45.00 21.25 -3.65
N GLN A 44 44.37 20.49 -4.50
CA GLN A 44 42.92 20.58 -4.67
C GLN A 44 42.28 19.95 -3.43
N ALA A 45 41.52 20.77 -2.69
CA ALA A 45 40.63 20.29 -1.64
C ALA A 45 39.58 19.40 -2.29
N GLU A 46 39.66 18.09 -2.06
CA GLU A 46 38.56 17.16 -2.26
C GLU A 46 37.47 17.56 -1.26
N THR A 47 36.36 18.04 -1.77
CA THR A 47 35.13 18.18 -0.99
C THR A 47 34.66 16.75 -0.72
N GLU A 48 34.99 16.25 0.45
CA GLU A 48 34.34 15.05 0.98
C GLU A 48 32.85 15.38 1.13
N THR A 49 32.04 14.83 0.24
CA THR A 49 30.61 14.72 0.46
C THR A 49 30.47 13.73 1.61
N GLU A 50 30.25 14.23 2.81
CA GLU A 50 29.83 13.41 3.95
C GLU A 50 28.51 12.75 3.55
N THR A 51 28.57 11.50 3.14
CA THR A 51 27.42 10.61 3.18
C THR A 51 27.09 10.46 4.67
N GLN A 52 26.05 11.14 5.15
CA GLN A 52 25.51 10.89 6.48
C GLN A 52 25.08 9.43 6.49
N GLY A 53 25.88 8.58 7.14
CA GLY A 53 25.51 7.20 7.37
C GLY A 53 24.21 7.18 8.20
N GLU A 54 23.22 6.45 7.73
CA GLU A 54 22.00 6.20 8.52
C GLU A 54 22.43 5.70 9.91
N THR A 55 21.99 6.40 10.95
CA THR A 55 22.21 5.96 12.33
C THR A 55 21.51 4.63 12.51
N GLU A 56 22.24 3.58 12.84
CA GLU A 56 21.68 2.25 13.06
C GLU A 56 20.65 2.33 14.18
N MET A 57 19.41 1.88 13.90
CA MET A 57 18.33 1.90 14.89
C MET A 57 18.58 0.82 15.93
N VAL A 58 18.65 1.21 17.20
CA VAL A 58 18.78 0.28 18.33
C VAL A 58 17.38 -0.19 18.74
N ILE A 59 17.07 -1.46 18.50
CA ILE A 59 15.80 -2.06 18.91
C ILE A 59 16.00 -2.67 20.31
N PRO A 60 15.20 -2.28 21.34
CA PRO A 60 15.29 -2.84 22.68
C PRO A 60 14.93 -4.33 22.71
N GLU A 61 15.40 -5.06 23.73
CA GLU A 61 15.05 -6.47 23.95
C GLU A 61 13.52 -6.63 24.12
N GLY A 62 12.92 -7.63 23.47
CA GLY A 62 11.47 -7.90 23.45
C GLY A 62 10.67 -6.95 22.56
N LYS A 63 11.33 -6.11 21.79
CA LYS A 63 10.71 -5.20 20.82
C LYS A 63 11.11 -5.57 19.40
N ALA A 64 10.29 -5.15 18.47
CA ALA A 64 10.54 -5.27 17.02
C ALA A 64 10.10 -4.01 16.32
N ARG A 65 10.55 -3.82 15.08
CA ARG A 65 10.01 -2.81 14.20
C ARG A 65 8.74 -3.34 13.56
N SER A 66 7.62 -2.61 13.69
CA SER A 66 6.34 -2.99 13.08
C SER A 66 6.46 -3.10 11.56
N PHE A 67 5.90 -4.16 10.98
CA PHE A 67 5.82 -4.33 9.52
C PHE A 67 4.83 -3.35 8.86
N LEU A 68 3.88 -2.79 9.62
CA LEU A 68 2.84 -1.89 9.11
C LEU A 68 3.19 -0.42 9.28
N THR A 69 3.87 -0.06 10.39
CA THR A 69 4.13 1.34 10.72
C THR A 69 5.61 1.70 10.83
N GLY A 70 6.51 0.71 10.88
CA GLY A 70 7.92 0.97 11.10
C GLY A 70 8.27 1.49 12.50
N GLU A 71 7.29 1.62 13.39
CA GLU A 71 7.46 2.00 14.79
C GLU A 71 7.98 0.84 15.64
N ILE A 72 8.51 1.15 16.82
CA ILE A 72 8.97 0.12 17.77
C ILE A 72 7.80 -0.37 18.63
N VAL A 73 7.45 -1.63 18.44
CA VAL A 73 6.33 -2.33 19.07
C VAL A 73 6.81 -3.54 19.88
N ASP A 74 5.90 -4.21 20.58
CA ASP A 74 6.20 -5.52 21.19
C ASP A 74 6.43 -6.56 20.07
N GLU A 75 7.50 -7.37 20.18
CA GLU A 75 7.87 -8.34 19.14
C GLU A 75 6.76 -9.36 18.86
N SER A 76 5.94 -9.68 19.85
CA SER A 76 4.78 -10.58 19.72
C SER A 76 3.72 -10.09 18.73
N LEU A 77 3.67 -8.78 18.44
CA LEU A 77 2.77 -8.25 17.44
C LEU A 77 3.18 -8.65 16.02
N ASN A 78 4.47 -8.77 15.74
CA ASN A 78 4.97 -9.22 14.44
C ASN A 78 4.89 -10.75 14.25
N GLU A 79 4.64 -11.53 15.31
CA GLU A 79 4.45 -12.99 15.20
C GLU A 79 3.07 -13.36 14.64
N ARG A 80 2.12 -12.43 14.67
CA ARG A 80 0.74 -12.67 14.23
C ARG A 80 0.33 -11.78 13.06
N ARG A 81 -0.54 -12.34 12.21
CA ARG A 81 -1.13 -11.62 11.09
C ARG A 81 -2.02 -10.48 11.62
N PRO A 82 -1.95 -9.29 11.03
CA PRO A 82 -2.89 -8.21 11.34
C PRO A 82 -4.31 -8.58 10.88
N VAL A 83 -5.29 -7.79 11.30
CA VAL A 83 -6.68 -7.93 10.86
C VAL A 83 -7.06 -6.72 10.01
N ALA A 84 -7.61 -6.99 8.82
CA ALA A 84 -8.10 -5.99 7.88
C ALA A 84 -9.64 -6.01 7.83
N LEU A 85 -10.29 -4.96 8.29
CA LEU A 85 -11.76 -4.87 8.38
C LEU A 85 -12.32 -3.92 7.33
N MET A 86 -13.34 -4.38 6.60
CA MET A 86 -14.08 -3.54 5.66
C MET A 86 -14.94 -2.51 6.39
N ILE A 87 -14.66 -1.23 6.17
CA ILE A 87 -15.32 -0.10 6.84
C ILE A 87 -16.21 0.66 5.86
N ASN A 88 -17.39 1.02 6.33
CA ASN A 88 -18.33 1.84 5.59
C ASN A 88 -17.85 3.30 5.50
N ASN A 89 -17.96 3.90 4.31
CA ASN A 89 -17.52 5.29 4.09
C ASN A 89 -18.58 6.14 3.37
N VAL A 90 -19.84 6.00 3.76
CA VAL A 90 -20.92 6.92 3.34
C VAL A 90 -21.31 7.81 4.51
N THR A 91 -21.92 8.94 4.24
CA THR A 91 -22.26 9.95 5.25
C THR A 91 -23.11 9.40 6.40
N GLU A 92 -24.00 8.42 6.11
CA GLU A 92 -24.82 7.76 7.12
C GLU A 92 -24.07 6.84 8.08
N ALA A 93 -22.80 6.57 7.77
CA ALA A 93 -21.89 5.75 8.59
C ALA A 93 -20.99 6.59 9.52
N LEU A 94 -21.02 7.92 9.39
CA LEU A 94 -20.16 8.83 10.14
C LEU A 94 -20.76 9.19 11.52
N PRO A 95 -19.90 9.44 12.53
CA PRO A 95 -18.49 9.10 12.57
C PRO A 95 -18.28 7.58 12.63
N GLN A 96 -17.18 7.07 12.04
CA GLN A 96 -16.76 5.69 12.21
C GLN A 96 -16.12 5.52 13.59
N SER A 97 -16.06 4.28 14.07
CA SER A 97 -15.49 3.95 15.38
C SER A 97 -14.22 3.11 15.21
N GLY A 98 -13.18 3.42 15.98
CA GLY A 98 -11.95 2.64 16.10
C GLY A 98 -10.99 2.72 14.91
N ILE A 99 -11.34 3.43 13.84
CA ILE A 99 -10.50 3.51 12.64
C ILE A 99 -9.29 4.44 12.81
N GLY A 100 -9.31 5.31 13.80
CA GLY A 100 -8.15 6.12 14.21
C GLY A 100 -7.02 5.30 14.82
N GLN A 101 -7.30 4.04 15.23
CA GLN A 101 -6.30 3.09 15.74
C GLN A 101 -5.72 2.19 14.62
N ALA A 102 -6.18 2.34 13.38
CA ALA A 102 -5.63 1.57 12.27
C ALA A 102 -4.19 2.00 11.96
N ASP A 103 -3.33 1.01 11.70
CA ASP A 103 -1.96 1.20 11.24
C ASP A 103 -1.93 1.66 9.77
N ILE A 104 -2.80 1.03 8.96
CA ILE A 104 -2.99 1.39 7.55
C ILE A 104 -4.49 1.53 7.26
N LEU A 105 -4.86 2.60 6.58
CA LEU A 105 -6.22 2.82 6.10
C LEU A 105 -6.25 2.91 4.58
N TYR A 106 -6.77 1.86 3.93
CA TYR A 106 -7.03 1.86 2.49
C TYR A 106 -8.36 2.53 2.17
N GLU A 107 -8.41 3.28 1.07
CA GLU A 107 -9.65 3.78 0.48
C GLU A 107 -9.64 3.57 -1.04
N ALA A 108 -10.74 3.00 -1.58
CA ALA A 108 -10.91 2.79 -3.01
C ALA A 108 -12.38 2.98 -3.42
N VAL A 109 -12.58 3.26 -4.70
CA VAL A 109 -13.91 3.41 -5.30
C VAL A 109 -14.60 2.05 -5.39
N VAL A 110 -15.88 2.02 -5.04
CA VAL A 110 -16.76 0.85 -5.17
C VAL A 110 -17.96 1.20 -6.06
N GLU A 111 -19.07 0.46 -5.95
CA GLU A 111 -20.26 0.70 -6.77
C GLU A 111 -20.81 2.13 -6.60
N GLY A 112 -21.41 2.66 -7.67
CA GLY A 112 -22.07 3.97 -7.65
C GLY A 112 -21.11 5.13 -7.39
N LYS A 113 -19.82 4.92 -7.67
CA LYS A 113 -18.71 5.87 -7.41
C LYS A 113 -18.51 6.24 -5.93
N ILE A 114 -19.22 5.59 -4.99
CA ILE A 114 -18.93 5.79 -3.58
C ILE A 114 -17.59 5.14 -3.22
N THR A 115 -17.01 5.51 -2.09
CA THR A 115 -15.80 4.87 -1.61
C THR A 115 -16.08 3.90 -0.45
N ARG A 116 -15.14 3.03 -0.22
CA ARG A 116 -15.09 2.16 0.96
C ARG A 116 -13.70 2.17 1.51
N MET A 117 -13.59 1.93 2.81
CA MET A 117 -12.32 1.81 3.48
C MET A 117 -12.04 0.37 3.91
N MET A 118 -10.78 0.05 4.09
CA MET A 118 -10.31 -1.13 4.79
C MET A 118 -9.28 -0.67 5.82
N ALA A 119 -9.59 -0.92 7.09
CA ALA A 119 -8.72 -0.56 8.20
C ALA A 119 -7.92 -1.78 8.64
N VAL A 120 -6.59 -1.67 8.69
CA VAL A 120 -5.65 -2.73 9.05
C VAL A 120 -5.10 -2.46 10.44
N PHE A 121 -5.17 -3.47 11.31
CA PHE A 121 -4.79 -3.36 12.72
C PHE A 121 -3.82 -4.49 13.09
N GLN A 122 -2.63 -4.14 13.56
CA GLN A 122 -1.70 -5.10 14.16
C GLN A 122 -2.15 -5.47 15.57
N ASP A 123 -2.52 -4.47 16.37
CA ASP A 123 -2.99 -4.67 17.75
C ASP A 123 -4.53 -4.64 17.84
N TYR A 124 -5.16 -5.55 17.08
CA TYR A 124 -6.63 -5.65 17.01
C TYR A 124 -7.29 -6.13 18.32
N GLU A 125 -6.54 -6.75 19.24
CA GLU A 125 -7.10 -7.27 20.51
C GLU A 125 -7.52 -6.16 21.47
N THR A 126 -6.90 -4.98 21.36
CA THR A 126 -7.15 -3.83 22.24
C THR A 126 -8.31 -2.95 21.78
N LEU A 127 -8.90 -3.23 20.61
CA LEU A 127 -9.97 -2.42 20.05
C LEU A 127 -11.24 -2.47 20.93
N GLU A 128 -11.66 -1.31 21.45
CA GLU A 128 -12.91 -1.18 22.21
C GLU A 128 -14.13 -1.36 21.30
N LYS A 129 -14.10 -0.75 20.11
CA LYS A 129 -15.19 -0.77 19.13
C LYS A 129 -14.62 -0.42 17.77
N VAL A 130 -14.96 -1.19 16.73
CA VAL A 130 -14.58 -0.89 15.34
C VAL A 130 -15.75 -1.10 14.38
N GLY A 131 -15.92 -0.15 13.45
CA GLY A 131 -16.96 -0.21 12.41
C GLY A 131 -17.48 1.17 11.99
N PRO A 132 -18.58 1.17 11.21
CA PRO A 132 -19.45 0.03 10.82
C PRO A 132 -18.80 -0.88 9.78
N ILE A 133 -18.84 -2.18 10.04
CA ILE A 133 -18.30 -3.21 9.14
C ILE A 133 -19.19 -3.38 7.92
N ARG A 134 -18.59 -3.55 6.74
CA ARG A 134 -19.31 -3.64 5.47
C ARG A 134 -18.88 -4.79 4.58
N SER A 135 -19.55 -4.87 3.44
CA SER A 135 -19.40 -5.98 2.49
C SER A 135 -18.05 -5.95 1.77
N ALA A 136 -17.47 -7.12 1.58
CA ALA A 136 -16.26 -7.33 0.79
C ALA A 136 -16.44 -6.95 -0.68
N ARG A 137 -15.33 -6.51 -1.28
CA ARG A 137 -15.13 -6.43 -2.72
C ARG A 137 -13.90 -7.25 -3.07
N HIS A 138 -13.88 -7.83 -4.26
CA HIS A 138 -12.86 -8.82 -4.61
C HIS A 138 -11.44 -8.25 -4.64
N TYR A 139 -11.25 -7.02 -5.07
CA TYR A 139 -9.93 -6.37 -5.06
C TYR A 139 -9.44 -5.96 -3.66
N TYR A 140 -10.30 -5.86 -2.66
CA TYR A 140 -9.86 -5.68 -1.27
C TYR A 140 -9.22 -6.94 -0.67
N LEU A 141 -9.43 -8.11 -1.27
CA LEU A 141 -8.69 -9.33 -0.93
C LEU A 141 -7.20 -9.16 -1.25
N ASP A 142 -6.90 -8.44 -2.35
CA ASP A 142 -5.51 -8.18 -2.75
C ASP A 142 -4.83 -7.16 -1.82
N PHE A 143 -5.57 -6.14 -1.37
CA PHE A 143 -5.05 -5.21 -0.35
C PHE A 143 -4.82 -5.90 1.00
N ALA A 144 -5.72 -6.81 1.40
CA ALA A 144 -5.53 -7.58 2.62
C ALA A 144 -4.35 -8.56 2.50
N HIS A 145 -4.14 -9.14 1.31
CA HIS A 145 -2.99 -9.98 1.02
C HIS A 145 -1.68 -9.17 1.07
N ASP A 146 -1.66 -7.94 0.55
CA ASP A 146 -0.49 -7.07 0.62
C ASP A 146 0.02 -6.91 2.06
N GLU A 147 -0.87 -6.92 3.04
CA GLU A 147 -0.51 -6.79 4.47
C GLU A 147 -0.46 -8.15 5.21
N GLU A 148 -0.55 -9.28 4.50
CA GLU A 148 -0.70 -10.61 5.12
C GLU A 148 -1.87 -10.66 6.10
N ALA A 149 -2.89 -9.82 5.94
CA ALA A 149 -3.94 -9.60 6.92
C ALA A 149 -5.07 -10.63 6.84
N ILE A 150 -5.65 -10.93 8.01
CA ILE A 150 -6.91 -11.67 8.14
C ILE A 150 -8.05 -10.75 7.72
N TYR A 151 -8.71 -11.07 6.62
CA TYR A 151 -9.75 -10.21 6.05
C TYR A 151 -11.11 -10.41 6.68
N GLY A 152 -11.70 -9.35 7.24
CA GLY A 152 -13.01 -9.37 7.91
C GLY A 152 -14.05 -8.48 7.24
N HIS A 153 -15.29 -8.99 7.10
CA HIS A 153 -16.35 -8.30 6.38
C HIS A 153 -17.76 -8.76 6.77
N PHE A 154 -18.77 -7.92 6.54
CA PHE A 154 -20.17 -8.24 6.73
C PHE A 154 -20.91 -8.24 5.39
N GLY A 155 -21.05 -9.41 4.78
CA GLY A 155 -21.56 -9.59 3.42
C GLY A 155 -20.47 -9.39 2.35
N TRP A 156 -20.83 -9.52 1.09
CA TRP A 156 -19.94 -9.46 -0.07
C TRP A 156 -20.69 -9.05 -1.35
N SER A 157 -19.96 -8.61 -2.37
CA SER A 157 -20.43 -8.63 -3.75
C SER A 157 -20.39 -10.06 -4.29
N ILE A 158 -21.14 -10.36 -5.36
CA ILE A 158 -21.09 -11.67 -6.00
C ILE A 158 -19.67 -12.02 -6.48
N TYR A 159 -18.91 -11.03 -6.93
CA TYR A 159 -17.53 -11.20 -7.38
C TYR A 159 -16.59 -11.56 -6.22
N ALA A 160 -16.70 -10.89 -5.08
CA ALA A 160 -15.95 -11.24 -3.88
C ALA A 160 -16.33 -12.63 -3.36
N GLN A 161 -17.62 -12.97 -3.34
CA GLN A 161 -18.08 -14.30 -2.95
C GLN A 161 -17.48 -15.39 -3.84
N ASN A 162 -17.56 -15.20 -5.15
CA ASN A 162 -17.05 -16.18 -6.11
C ASN A 162 -15.53 -16.39 -5.94
N ARG A 163 -14.77 -15.30 -5.78
CA ARG A 163 -13.33 -15.36 -5.58
C ARG A 163 -12.96 -16.07 -4.27
N ILE A 164 -13.56 -15.66 -3.15
CA ILE A 164 -13.36 -16.29 -1.83
C ILE A 164 -13.62 -17.79 -1.91
N GLN A 165 -14.71 -18.21 -2.58
CA GLN A 165 -15.08 -19.63 -2.69
C GLN A 165 -14.20 -20.42 -3.65
N SER A 166 -13.86 -19.85 -4.82
CA SER A 166 -13.06 -20.55 -5.83
C SER A 166 -11.59 -20.71 -5.42
N GLU A 167 -11.04 -19.74 -4.71
CA GLU A 167 -9.65 -19.75 -4.23
C GLU A 167 -9.53 -20.38 -2.83
N GLY A 168 -10.65 -20.62 -2.14
CA GLY A 168 -10.66 -21.21 -0.81
C GLY A 168 -10.13 -20.30 0.28
N ILE A 169 -10.23 -18.96 0.07
CA ILE A 169 -9.72 -17.95 1.01
C ILE A 169 -10.56 -17.98 2.28
N LYS A 170 -9.89 -18.11 3.43
CA LYS A 170 -10.55 -17.99 4.72
C LYS A 170 -10.65 -16.52 5.13
N THR A 171 -11.87 -16.08 5.41
CA THR A 171 -12.18 -14.71 5.85
C THR A 171 -13.08 -14.74 7.07
N LEU A 172 -13.14 -13.65 7.83
CA LEU A 172 -14.13 -13.46 8.88
C LEU A 172 -15.44 -13.00 8.22
N GLN A 173 -16.18 -13.98 7.66
CA GLN A 173 -17.44 -13.71 6.94
C GLN A 173 -18.62 -13.69 7.92
N LEU A 174 -18.80 -12.55 8.59
CA LEU A 174 -19.69 -12.40 9.74
C LEU A 174 -21.17 -12.61 9.41
N MET A 175 -21.64 -12.20 8.22
CA MET A 175 -23.07 -12.27 7.87
C MET A 175 -23.57 -13.70 7.64
N ALA A 176 -22.77 -14.57 7.03
CA ALA A 176 -23.20 -15.91 6.61
C ALA A 176 -22.66 -17.05 7.49
N GLY A 177 -21.66 -16.78 8.34
CA GLY A 177 -21.06 -17.80 9.20
C GLY A 177 -20.73 -17.32 10.59
N GLY A 178 -20.85 -16.01 10.84
CA GLY A 178 -20.57 -15.41 12.14
C GLY A 178 -21.64 -15.74 13.17
N LEU A 179 -21.20 -15.93 14.40
CA LEU A 179 -22.05 -16.10 15.57
C LEU A 179 -22.40 -14.73 16.18
N ASN A 180 -23.41 -14.67 17.03
CA ASN A 180 -23.75 -13.44 17.78
C ASN A 180 -22.63 -12.99 18.73
N SER A 181 -21.66 -13.87 19.01
CA SER A 181 -20.43 -13.57 19.77
C SER A 181 -19.32 -12.94 18.93
N ASP A 182 -19.43 -12.96 17.60
CA ASP A 182 -18.39 -12.48 16.68
C ASP A 182 -18.57 -11.02 16.31
N TYR A 183 -19.78 -10.48 16.46
CA TYR A 183 -20.11 -9.10 16.16
C TYR A 183 -21.39 -8.67 16.89
N TYR A 184 -21.69 -7.37 16.89
CA TYR A 184 -22.97 -6.87 17.37
C TYR A 184 -23.55 -5.82 16.41
N ARG A 185 -24.84 -5.56 16.56
CA ARG A 185 -25.51 -4.43 15.92
C ARG A 185 -25.78 -3.36 16.94
N SER A 186 -25.30 -2.16 16.65
CA SER A 186 -25.56 -0.99 17.47
C SER A 186 -27.01 -0.53 17.28
N ASP A 187 -27.67 -0.14 18.39
CA ASP A 187 -29.06 0.34 18.39
C ASP A 187 -29.17 1.83 18.06
N ASP A 188 -28.07 2.57 18.13
CA ASP A 188 -27.98 4.00 17.81
C ASP A 188 -27.85 4.26 16.31
N ARG A 189 -27.72 3.22 15.51
CA ARG A 189 -27.62 3.29 14.06
C ARG A 189 -28.59 2.33 13.36
N VAL A 190 -28.98 2.71 12.15
CA VAL A 190 -29.90 1.93 11.32
C VAL A 190 -29.11 0.99 10.39
N ALA A 191 -29.59 -0.24 10.22
CA ALA A 191 -29.02 -1.14 9.21
C ALA A 191 -29.11 -0.49 7.81
N PRO A 192 -28.07 -0.62 6.99
CA PRO A 192 -26.92 -1.53 7.09
C PRO A 192 -25.66 -0.88 7.74
N HIS A 193 -25.78 0.24 8.44
CA HIS A 193 -24.67 1.05 8.97
C HIS A 193 -24.40 0.79 10.47
N ASN A 194 -24.74 -0.40 10.99
CA ASN A 194 -24.80 -0.67 12.42
C ASN A 194 -24.10 -1.96 12.88
N VAL A 195 -23.21 -2.52 12.08
CA VAL A 195 -22.44 -3.72 12.47
C VAL A 195 -21.06 -3.31 12.99
N TYR A 196 -20.75 -3.75 14.20
CA TYR A 196 -19.51 -3.43 14.88
C TYR A 196 -18.88 -4.67 15.50
N MET A 197 -17.58 -4.58 15.80
CA MET A 197 -16.82 -5.58 16.55
C MET A 197 -16.02 -4.90 17.67
N THR A 198 -15.69 -5.68 18.69
CA THR A 198 -14.62 -5.38 19.67
C THR A 198 -13.42 -6.25 19.37
N GLY A 199 -12.25 -5.96 19.97
CA GLY A 199 -11.07 -6.82 19.86
C GLY A 199 -11.35 -8.26 20.32
N GLU A 200 -12.07 -8.44 21.44
CA GLU A 200 -12.51 -9.75 21.92
C GLU A 200 -13.35 -10.49 20.88
N GLN A 201 -14.25 -9.80 20.21
CA GLN A 201 -15.09 -10.39 19.14
C GLN A 201 -14.29 -10.72 17.89
N ILE A 202 -13.26 -9.96 17.56
CA ILE A 202 -12.34 -10.29 16.47
C ILE A 202 -11.60 -11.60 16.77
N VAL A 203 -11.04 -11.74 17.97
CA VAL A 203 -10.37 -12.97 18.43
C VAL A 203 -11.32 -14.15 18.39
N HIS A 204 -12.56 -13.96 18.87
CA HIS A 204 -13.59 -15.00 18.84
C HIS A 204 -13.93 -15.40 17.39
N ALA A 205 -14.09 -14.43 16.49
CA ALA A 205 -14.38 -14.68 15.08
C ALA A 205 -13.25 -15.45 14.38
N ILE A 206 -11.99 -15.13 14.66
CA ILE A 206 -10.82 -15.88 14.17
C ILE A 206 -10.96 -17.37 14.53
N GLY A 207 -11.33 -17.67 15.78
CA GLY A 207 -11.61 -19.03 16.24
C GLY A 207 -12.82 -19.66 15.54
N THR A 208 -13.92 -18.93 15.38
CA THR A 208 -15.14 -19.39 14.70
C THR A 208 -14.86 -19.81 13.25
N PHE A 209 -14.09 -19.01 12.52
CA PHE A 209 -13.77 -19.28 11.11
C PHE A 209 -12.52 -20.16 10.93
N GLY A 210 -11.77 -20.44 11.98
CA GLY A 210 -10.56 -21.27 11.95
C GLY A 210 -9.49 -20.70 11.03
N VAL A 211 -9.29 -19.38 11.10
CA VAL A 211 -8.28 -18.69 10.31
C VAL A 211 -6.93 -18.81 11.01
N ASP A 212 -5.88 -19.06 10.23
CA ASP A 212 -4.51 -19.09 10.73
C ASP A 212 -4.04 -17.67 11.08
N THR A 213 -3.49 -17.54 12.28
CA THR A 213 -3.01 -16.24 12.80
C THR A 213 -1.50 -16.09 12.72
N ALA A 214 -0.75 -17.14 12.41
CA ALA A 214 0.70 -17.05 12.34
C ALA A 214 1.14 -16.22 11.13
N MET A 215 2.09 -15.32 11.33
CA MET A 215 2.76 -14.64 10.23
C MET A 215 3.56 -15.65 9.41
N PRO A 216 3.66 -15.52 8.08
CA PRO A 216 4.51 -16.37 7.27
C PRO A 216 5.96 -16.38 7.78
N GLU A 217 6.60 -17.56 7.74
CA GLU A 217 8.01 -17.67 8.13
C GLU A 217 8.88 -16.74 7.25
N ASN A 218 9.76 -16.00 7.90
CA ASN A 218 10.69 -15.05 7.24
C ASN A 218 10.00 -13.88 6.52
N TYR A 219 8.80 -13.49 6.94
CA TYR A 219 8.19 -12.26 6.45
C TYR A 219 8.94 -11.04 6.98
N GLU A 220 9.45 -10.22 6.09
CA GLU A 220 10.24 -9.02 6.42
C GLU A 220 9.45 -7.70 6.30
N GLY A 221 8.15 -7.81 5.97
CA GLY A 221 7.30 -6.65 5.64
C GLY A 221 7.44 -6.23 4.16
N ARG A 222 6.38 -5.66 3.59
CA ARG A 222 6.45 -5.10 2.22
C ARG A 222 6.84 -3.63 2.19
N LEU A 223 6.60 -2.90 3.28
CA LEU A 223 6.94 -1.49 3.40
C LEU A 223 8.36 -1.33 3.95
N ASN A 224 9.13 -0.45 3.33
CA ASN A 224 10.46 -0.09 3.80
C ASN A 224 10.35 1.24 4.55
N PHE A 225 10.99 1.34 5.72
CA PHE A 225 10.87 2.52 6.56
C PHE A 225 12.20 3.25 6.72
N ASN A 226 12.14 4.57 6.76
CA ASN A 226 13.24 5.40 7.25
C ASN A 226 13.48 5.11 8.75
N ASN A 227 14.69 5.35 9.24
CA ASN A 227 14.98 5.18 10.66
C ASN A 227 14.40 6.31 11.54
N THR A 228 14.18 7.46 10.93
CA THR A 228 13.56 8.67 11.53
C THR A 228 12.75 9.37 10.46
N ASP A 229 11.89 10.28 10.87
CA ASP A 229 11.15 11.13 9.94
C ASP A 229 12.12 11.85 9.00
N THR A 230 11.80 11.78 7.72
CA THR A 230 12.66 12.27 6.64
C THR A 230 11.79 12.92 5.57
N GLU A 231 12.04 14.21 5.33
CA GLU A 231 11.36 14.93 4.25
C GLU A 231 11.70 14.29 2.89
N PRO A 232 10.69 13.96 2.06
CA PRO A 232 10.91 13.40 0.72
C PRO A 232 11.76 14.34 -0.14
N ALA A 233 12.94 13.86 -0.55
CA ALA A 233 13.94 14.68 -1.22
C ALA A 233 13.44 15.17 -2.60
N GLY A 234 13.54 16.49 -2.84
CA GLY A 234 13.11 17.11 -4.09
C GLY A 234 11.58 17.20 -4.25
N GLY A 235 10.83 16.88 -3.21
CA GLY A 235 9.36 16.89 -3.23
C GLY A 235 8.76 18.27 -3.44
N ALA A 236 7.58 18.30 -4.08
CA ALA A 236 6.75 19.49 -4.16
C ALA A 236 6.12 19.80 -2.80
N ASP A 237 5.88 21.10 -2.50
CA ASP A 237 5.15 21.47 -1.28
C ASP A 237 3.74 20.84 -1.27
N ALA A 238 3.35 20.28 -0.14
CA ALA A 238 2.10 19.57 0.06
C ALA A 238 1.50 19.89 1.45
N ALA A 239 1.30 21.17 1.75
CA ALA A 239 0.65 21.56 3.00
C ALA A 239 -0.81 21.10 3.03
N THR A 240 -1.48 21.02 1.87
CA THR A 240 -2.77 20.34 1.76
C THR A 240 -2.78 19.35 0.61
N VAL A 241 -3.60 18.32 0.73
CA VAL A 241 -3.83 17.27 -0.28
C VAL A 241 -5.31 17.05 -0.45
N ASP A 242 -5.82 17.27 -1.66
CA ASP A 242 -7.21 17.00 -2.04
C ASP A 242 -7.28 15.88 -3.06
N ILE A 243 -8.13 14.89 -2.82
CA ILE A 243 -8.33 13.76 -3.73
C ILE A 243 -9.75 13.79 -4.31
N SER A 244 -9.89 13.75 -5.63
CA SER A 244 -11.18 13.87 -6.33
C SER A 244 -12.05 12.60 -6.25
N MET A 245 -12.21 12.05 -5.05
CA MET A 245 -13.17 10.97 -4.75
C MET A 245 -14.52 11.53 -4.29
N SER A 246 -15.57 10.72 -4.30
CA SER A 246 -16.90 11.13 -3.81
C SER A 246 -16.95 11.45 -2.32
N SER A 247 -16.07 10.87 -1.52
CA SER A 247 -15.86 11.20 -0.11
C SER A 247 -15.11 12.53 0.09
N SER A 248 -14.49 13.06 -1.00
CA SER A 248 -13.67 14.28 -1.01
C SER A 248 -12.63 14.29 0.12
N PRO A 249 -11.71 13.29 0.16
CA PRO A 249 -10.67 13.28 1.17
C PRO A 249 -9.81 14.54 1.04
N HIS A 250 -9.65 15.23 2.15
CA HIS A 250 -8.82 16.41 2.30
C HIS A 250 -7.89 16.20 3.48
N PHE A 251 -6.62 16.56 3.31
CA PHE A 251 -5.59 16.44 4.34
C PHE A 251 -4.90 17.78 4.51
N GLU A 252 -4.70 18.19 5.75
CA GLU A 252 -3.95 19.38 6.13
C GLU A 252 -2.76 18.97 6.98
N TYR A 253 -1.55 19.39 6.59
CA TYR A 253 -0.32 19.04 7.30
C TYR A 253 -0.17 19.87 8.57
N ASP A 254 -0.11 19.20 9.70
CA ASP A 254 0.26 19.76 11.00
C ASP A 254 1.76 19.58 11.23
N ALA A 255 2.53 20.64 11.02
CA ALA A 255 3.99 20.61 11.14
C ALA A 255 4.48 20.47 12.59
N ASP A 256 3.64 20.79 13.59
CA ASP A 256 3.99 20.63 15.00
C ASP A 256 3.91 19.15 15.42
N GLN A 257 3.03 18.38 14.78
CA GLN A 257 2.82 16.95 15.03
C GLN A 257 3.47 16.05 13.98
N GLY A 258 3.86 16.57 12.83
CA GLY A 258 4.42 15.80 11.72
C GLY A 258 3.39 14.93 10.98
N VAL A 259 2.11 15.26 11.01
CA VAL A 259 1.02 14.42 10.49
C VAL A 259 0.08 15.20 9.58
N TYR A 260 -0.63 14.47 8.73
CA TYR A 260 -1.74 14.99 7.92
C TYR A 260 -3.08 14.71 8.61
N MET A 261 -3.78 15.78 8.99
CA MET A 261 -5.11 15.73 9.59
C MET A 261 -6.17 15.50 8.51
N LYS A 262 -6.92 14.39 8.59
CA LYS A 262 -7.89 14.00 7.55
C LYS A 262 -9.26 14.60 7.77
N SER A 263 -9.82 15.17 6.71
CA SER A 263 -11.25 15.56 6.57
C SER A 263 -11.89 14.79 5.41
N GLN A 264 -13.20 14.68 5.42
CA GLN A 264 -13.98 14.13 4.31
C GLN A 264 -15.40 14.71 4.30
N TYR A 265 -16.03 14.79 3.13
CA TYR A 265 -17.35 15.41 2.95
C TYR A 265 -17.41 16.85 3.47
N GLY A 266 -16.26 17.54 3.50
CA GLY A 266 -16.13 18.93 3.97
C GLY A 266 -16.04 19.10 5.49
N GLU A 267 -15.94 18.02 6.27
CA GLU A 267 -15.86 18.03 7.73
C GLU A 267 -14.67 17.21 8.23
N PRO A 268 -14.07 17.54 9.39
CA PRO A 268 -13.07 16.68 10.01
C PRO A 268 -13.56 15.25 10.20
N GLN A 269 -12.74 14.26 9.82
CA GLN A 269 -13.10 12.86 10.05
C GLN A 269 -12.70 12.46 11.48
N ILE A 270 -13.70 12.37 12.34
CA ILE A 270 -13.52 12.08 13.77
C ILE A 270 -13.73 10.59 14.02
N ASP A 271 -12.86 9.99 14.84
CA ASP A 271 -13.09 8.65 15.40
C ASP A 271 -14.08 8.74 16.57
N ASP A 272 -15.16 7.97 16.52
CA ASP A 272 -16.23 7.98 17.53
C ASP A 272 -15.76 7.42 18.91
N VAL A 273 -14.69 6.63 18.95
CA VAL A 273 -14.16 6.05 20.19
C VAL A 273 -13.25 7.03 20.92
N THR A 274 -12.28 7.61 20.20
CA THR A 274 -11.28 8.49 20.81
C THR A 274 -11.72 9.93 20.85
N GLY A 275 -12.60 10.36 19.94
CA GLY A 275 -12.99 11.75 19.72
C GLY A 275 -11.95 12.57 18.96
N ASP A 276 -10.84 11.96 18.54
CA ASP A 276 -9.77 12.62 17.81
C ASP A 276 -10.03 12.61 16.31
N GLN A 277 -9.50 13.61 15.62
CA GLN A 277 -9.47 13.62 14.15
C GLN A 277 -8.44 12.59 13.65
N LEU A 278 -8.79 11.85 12.60
CA LEU A 278 -7.85 10.92 11.97
C LEU A 278 -6.63 11.66 11.44
N SER A 279 -5.45 11.07 11.68
CA SER A 279 -4.17 11.61 11.23
C SER A 279 -3.26 10.50 10.70
N PHE A 280 -2.37 10.85 9.77
CA PHE A 280 -1.44 9.95 9.12
C PHE A 280 -0.10 10.63 8.87
N GLU A 281 1.00 9.94 9.13
CA GLU A 281 2.35 10.37 8.76
C GLU A 281 2.59 10.22 7.26
N ASN A 282 1.94 9.23 6.65
CA ASN A 282 2.14 8.86 5.25
C ASN A 282 0.82 8.87 4.47
N ILE A 283 0.84 9.46 3.29
CA ILE A 283 -0.23 9.33 2.29
C ILE A 283 0.39 8.72 1.03
N ILE A 284 -0.16 7.60 0.57
CA ILE A 284 0.24 6.96 -0.68
C ILE A 284 -0.95 6.99 -1.64
N ILE A 285 -0.76 7.56 -2.81
CA ILE A 285 -1.71 7.52 -3.91
C ILE A 285 -1.23 6.48 -4.90
N GLN A 286 -2.05 5.48 -5.17
CA GLN A 286 -1.82 4.46 -6.18
C GLN A 286 -2.84 4.63 -7.30
N TYR A 287 -2.39 5.07 -8.49
CA TYR A 287 -3.24 5.12 -9.67
C TYR A 287 -3.31 3.74 -10.30
N ALA A 288 -4.51 3.24 -10.53
CA ALA A 288 -4.73 1.94 -11.16
C ALA A 288 -5.86 2.00 -12.17
N PRO A 289 -5.85 1.17 -13.24
CA PRO A 289 -6.95 1.08 -14.17
C PRO A 289 -8.19 0.48 -13.53
N TYR A 290 -9.32 1.20 -13.61
CA TYR A 290 -10.63 0.74 -13.17
C TYR A 290 -11.48 0.31 -14.36
N THR A 291 -12.21 -0.78 -14.22
CA THR A 291 -13.13 -1.28 -15.25
C THR A 291 -14.48 -1.61 -14.64
N CYS A 292 -15.57 -1.07 -15.18
CA CYS A 292 -16.91 -1.48 -14.79
C CYS A 292 -17.21 -2.88 -15.35
N ILE A 293 -17.33 -3.89 -14.47
CA ILE A 293 -17.57 -5.29 -14.84
C ILE A 293 -19.05 -5.68 -14.79
N ASP A 294 -19.91 -4.86 -14.18
CA ASP A 294 -21.37 -5.02 -14.17
C ASP A 294 -22.03 -3.65 -14.19
N THR A 295 -22.52 -3.26 -15.37
CA THR A 295 -23.15 -1.95 -15.56
C THR A 295 -24.50 -1.79 -14.87
N ASN A 296 -25.17 -2.88 -14.49
CA ASN A 296 -26.45 -2.79 -13.77
C ASN A 296 -26.24 -2.48 -12.28
N ALA A 297 -25.17 -3.00 -11.71
CA ALA A 297 -24.78 -2.79 -10.32
C ALA A 297 -23.65 -1.76 -10.15
N ASP A 298 -23.14 -1.22 -11.27
CA ASP A 298 -21.96 -0.34 -11.33
C ASP A 298 -20.74 -0.93 -10.57
N CYS A 299 -20.57 -2.26 -10.67
CA CYS A 299 -19.46 -2.94 -10.01
C CYS A 299 -18.15 -2.66 -10.74
N GLN A 300 -17.16 -2.26 -9.97
CA GLN A 300 -15.81 -1.98 -10.46
C GLN A 300 -14.89 -3.20 -10.26
N ASP A 301 -13.92 -3.33 -11.13
CA ASP A 301 -12.71 -4.13 -10.98
C ASP A 301 -11.50 -3.21 -11.08
N ILE A 302 -10.43 -3.53 -10.34
CA ILE A 302 -9.18 -2.77 -10.31
C ILE A 302 -8.05 -3.67 -10.78
N ALA A 303 -7.30 -3.22 -11.81
CA ALA A 303 -6.11 -3.93 -12.25
C ALA A 303 -4.96 -3.66 -11.27
N LEU A 304 -4.65 -4.66 -10.44
CA LEU A 304 -3.64 -4.57 -9.38
C LEU A 304 -2.36 -5.35 -9.68
N THR A 305 -2.20 -5.87 -10.92
CA THR A 305 -0.96 -6.47 -11.41
C THR A 305 -0.36 -5.63 -12.51
N GLY A 306 0.96 -5.70 -12.67
CA GLY A 306 1.72 -4.86 -13.57
C GLY A 306 2.41 -3.72 -12.83
N SER A 307 2.36 -2.53 -13.37
CA SER A 307 2.93 -1.34 -12.77
C SER A 307 2.11 -0.10 -13.11
N GLY A 308 2.20 0.91 -12.27
CA GLY A 308 1.49 2.18 -12.49
C GLY A 308 2.17 3.33 -11.77
N LYS A 309 1.61 4.52 -11.96
CA LYS A 309 2.05 5.73 -11.27
C LYS A 309 1.50 5.78 -9.86
N GLY A 310 2.19 6.49 -9.00
CA GLY A 310 1.74 6.82 -7.66
C GLY A 310 2.34 8.13 -7.18
N MET A 311 1.97 8.51 -5.97
CA MET A 311 2.53 9.65 -5.27
C MET A 311 2.73 9.27 -3.81
N TYR A 312 3.86 9.61 -3.24
CA TYR A 312 4.13 9.50 -1.80
C TYR A 312 4.18 10.90 -1.20
N ILE A 313 3.46 11.08 -0.11
CA ILE A 313 3.31 12.37 0.55
C ILE A 313 3.57 12.15 2.04
N SER A 314 4.51 12.90 2.59
CA SER A 314 4.89 12.87 4.00
C SER A 314 5.65 14.14 4.34
N ASP A 315 5.64 14.55 5.61
CA ASP A 315 6.42 15.69 6.12
C ASP A 315 6.28 16.98 5.28
N GLY A 316 5.05 17.29 4.86
CA GLY A 316 4.72 18.49 4.08
C GLY A 316 5.18 18.46 2.63
N LYS A 317 5.65 17.33 2.11
CA LYS A 317 6.18 17.16 0.75
C LYS A 317 5.55 15.99 0.02
N ALA A 318 5.53 16.08 -1.31
CA ALA A 318 5.05 15.05 -2.21
C ALA A 318 6.07 14.73 -3.30
N VAL A 319 6.30 13.46 -3.58
CA VAL A 319 7.14 12.96 -4.67
C VAL A 319 6.36 11.96 -5.53
N ASP A 320 6.64 11.96 -6.83
CA ASP A 320 6.14 10.94 -7.72
C ASP A 320 6.83 9.60 -7.43
N ILE A 321 6.05 8.53 -7.47
CA ILE A 321 6.53 7.16 -7.32
C ILE A 321 5.92 6.27 -8.39
N THR A 322 6.38 5.02 -8.46
CA THR A 322 5.72 3.95 -9.21
C THR A 322 5.34 2.83 -8.26
N TRP A 323 4.34 2.06 -8.63
CA TRP A 323 4.03 0.79 -7.98
C TRP A 323 4.17 -0.36 -8.98
N GLU A 324 4.52 -1.54 -8.47
CA GLU A 324 4.56 -2.77 -9.24
C GLU A 324 4.09 -3.95 -8.43
N LYS A 325 3.49 -4.94 -9.11
CA LYS A 325 3.09 -6.22 -8.56
C LYS A 325 3.03 -7.25 -9.68
N GLU A 326 3.78 -8.33 -9.57
CA GLU A 326 3.84 -9.34 -10.63
C GLU A 326 2.65 -10.29 -10.62
N ASN A 327 2.17 -10.66 -9.42
CA ASN A 327 1.14 -11.68 -9.24
C ASN A 327 0.28 -11.38 -8.01
N LEU A 328 -1.05 -11.57 -8.13
CA LEU A 328 -1.99 -11.30 -7.02
C LEU A 328 -1.85 -12.27 -5.85
N ASP A 329 -1.42 -13.51 -6.10
CA ASP A 329 -1.46 -14.60 -5.12
C ASP A 329 -0.13 -14.80 -4.38
N THR A 330 0.99 -14.37 -4.96
CA THR A 330 2.34 -14.69 -4.48
C THR A 330 3.26 -13.50 -4.35
N ASP A 331 2.79 -12.30 -4.71
CA ASP A 331 3.56 -11.08 -4.66
C ASP A 331 2.78 -9.97 -3.94
N HIS A 332 3.48 -9.01 -3.37
CA HIS A 332 2.91 -7.83 -2.72
C HIS A 332 3.13 -6.61 -3.60
N THR A 333 2.32 -5.57 -3.40
CA THR A 333 2.52 -4.30 -4.08
C THR A 333 3.79 -3.63 -3.55
N HIS A 334 4.75 -3.38 -4.43
CA HIS A 334 5.99 -2.66 -4.15
C HIS A 334 5.88 -1.22 -4.62
N TYR A 335 6.38 -0.30 -3.83
CA TYR A 335 6.49 1.12 -4.20
C TYR A 335 7.94 1.46 -4.47
N LEU A 336 8.18 2.17 -5.57
CA LEU A 336 9.51 2.51 -6.06
C LEU A 336 9.63 4.02 -6.28
N THR A 337 10.79 4.54 -5.99
CA THR A 337 11.19 5.91 -6.35
C THR A 337 11.41 6.04 -7.86
N GLU A 338 11.58 7.27 -8.37
CA GLU A 338 11.77 7.53 -9.80
C GLU A 338 13.00 6.82 -10.39
N ASP A 339 14.04 6.57 -9.58
CA ASP A 339 15.24 5.83 -10.01
C ASP A 339 15.09 4.31 -9.93
N GLY A 340 13.93 3.80 -9.54
CA GLY A 340 13.63 2.38 -9.42
C GLY A 340 14.10 1.73 -8.11
N SER A 341 14.57 2.49 -7.15
CA SER A 341 14.89 1.99 -5.81
C SER A 341 13.61 1.78 -5.00
N ALA A 342 13.63 0.86 -4.03
CA ALA A 342 12.52 0.67 -3.12
C ALA A 342 12.24 1.97 -2.33
N LEU A 343 10.98 2.42 -2.34
CA LEU A 343 10.56 3.58 -1.58
C LEU A 343 10.73 3.31 -0.08
N LYS A 344 11.36 4.24 0.63
CA LYS A 344 11.34 4.27 2.09
C LYS A 344 10.33 5.31 2.54
N ILE A 345 9.38 4.91 3.38
CA ILE A 345 8.38 5.79 3.99
C ILE A 345 8.75 6.13 5.43
N ASN A 346 8.15 7.15 5.99
CA ASN A 346 8.38 7.52 7.38
C ASN A 346 7.70 6.53 8.36
N PRO A 347 8.26 6.29 9.54
CA PRO A 347 7.54 5.58 10.59
C PRO A 347 6.21 6.27 10.91
N GLY A 348 5.18 5.48 11.21
CA GLY A 348 3.84 5.96 11.54
C GLY A 348 2.75 5.38 10.65
N LYS A 349 1.53 5.87 10.83
CA LYS A 349 0.33 5.39 10.14
C LYS A 349 0.33 5.80 8.68
N SER A 350 -0.25 4.95 7.84
CA SER A 350 -0.37 5.21 6.41
C SER A 350 -1.82 5.26 5.94
N TYR A 351 -2.15 6.25 5.12
CA TYR A 351 -3.37 6.27 4.30
C TYR A 351 -3.01 5.92 2.86
N ILE A 352 -3.65 4.89 2.30
CA ILE A 352 -3.40 4.43 0.93
C ILE A 352 -4.68 4.58 0.11
N ALA A 353 -4.67 5.52 -0.84
CA ALA A 353 -5.76 5.69 -1.80
C ALA A 353 -5.43 4.96 -3.11
N VAL A 354 -6.24 3.96 -3.46
CA VAL A 354 -6.17 3.34 -4.78
C VAL A 354 -7.27 3.94 -5.65
N ILE A 355 -6.89 4.71 -6.67
CA ILE A 355 -7.79 5.57 -7.42
C ILE A 355 -7.70 5.35 -8.93
N PRO A 356 -8.79 5.64 -9.69
CA PRO A 356 -8.75 5.66 -11.15
C PRO A 356 -7.67 6.62 -11.69
N GLU A 357 -7.09 6.27 -12.84
CA GLU A 357 -6.02 7.08 -13.47
C GLU A 357 -6.47 8.48 -13.90
N ASP A 358 -7.78 8.71 -14.07
CA ASP A 358 -8.39 9.99 -14.42
C ASP A 358 -8.81 10.84 -13.21
N TYR A 359 -8.58 10.35 -11.98
CA TYR A 359 -8.84 11.12 -10.78
C TYR A 359 -7.69 12.09 -10.49
N GLU A 360 -8.03 13.27 -10.00
CA GLU A 360 -7.07 14.33 -9.72
C GLU A 360 -6.66 14.32 -8.24
N VAL A 361 -5.38 14.57 -7.99
CA VAL A 361 -4.83 14.91 -6.68
C VAL A 361 -4.29 16.33 -6.78
N THR A 362 -4.80 17.21 -5.93
CA THR A 362 -4.38 18.62 -5.89
C THR A 362 -3.56 18.87 -4.62
N LEU A 363 -2.39 19.45 -4.79
CA LEU A 363 -1.50 19.86 -3.70
C LEU A 363 -1.51 21.38 -3.58
N SER A 364 -1.38 21.90 -2.35
CA SER A 364 -1.14 23.33 -2.12
C SER A 364 0.04 23.54 -1.17
N LYS A 365 0.56 24.79 -1.17
CA LYS A 365 1.67 25.25 -0.32
C LYS A 365 1.16 25.69 1.04
#